data_a56c2ed5c46e5f21255aeab05860b045
#
_entry.id   a56c2ed5c46e5f21255aeab05860b045
#
_cell.length_a   1.000
_cell.length_b   1.000
_cell.length_c   1.000
_cell.angle_alpha   90.00
_cell.angle_beta   90.00
_cell.angle_gamma   90.00
#
_symmetry.space_group_name_H-M   'P 1'
#
loop_
_entity.id
_entity.type
_entity.pdbx_description
1 polymer ?
#
loop_
_entity_poly.entity_id
_entity_poly.type
_entity_poly.pdbx_seq_one_letter_code
_entity_poly.pdbx_strand_id
1 'polypeptide(L)'
;MLAKVGIVIFALSVLSGCTNMKPTDFSGTKPVLRIEEYFLGHTRAWGIFEDRFGNLRRQFIVDIDGTWDGQTLVLDEHFTYSDGETDRRIWTIKKINDHRYEGQAADVIGVATGESYGNALNWRYDMDLKVGDSTLRVHFNDWMFLQETGVLVNRARVSKFGVEIGEIALFFQKSSKNSISSAMPLFKSLTDDAERRVAFR
;
A
#
# COMPACT_ATOMS: atom_id res chain seq x y z
N MET A 1 -0.78 -1.94 61.12
CA MET A 1 0.24 -2.13 60.08
C MET A 1 -0.26 -2.94 58.88
N LEU A 2 -1.50 -2.76 58.42
CA LEU A 2 -2.13 -3.59 57.38
C LEU A 2 -2.65 -2.81 56.13
N ALA A 3 -2.36 -1.51 56.04
CA ALA A 3 -2.90 -0.65 54.96
C ALA A 3 -1.93 -0.37 53.79
N LYS A 4 -0.72 -0.91 53.77
CA LYS A 4 0.28 -0.62 52.71
C LYS A 4 0.56 -1.74 51.74
N VAL A 5 -0.07 -2.91 51.86
CA VAL A 5 0.13 -4.05 50.95
C VAL A 5 -0.85 -4.06 49.78
N GLY A 6 -1.98 -3.39 49.87
CA GLY A 6 -3.03 -3.36 48.86
C GLY A 6 -2.75 -2.54 47.59
N ILE A 7 -1.82 -1.58 47.63
CA ILE A 7 -1.57 -0.66 46.50
C ILE A 7 -0.59 -1.18 45.47
N VAL A 8 0.27 -2.13 45.86
CA VAL A 8 1.32 -2.68 44.94
C VAL A 8 0.75 -3.71 43.95
N ILE A 9 -0.36 -4.37 44.28
CA ILE A 9 -0.92 -5.43 43.41
C ILE A 9 -1.78 -4.85 42.27
N PHE A 10 -2.29 -3.61 42.39
CA PHE A 10 -3.12 -2.99 41.34
C PHE A 10 -2.29 -2.37 40.20
N ALA A 11 -1.02 -2.10 40.38
CA ALA A 11 -0.16 -1.49 39.37
C ALA A 11 0.43 -2.48 38.36
N LEU A 12 0.30 -3.81 38.57
CA LEU A 12 0.90 -4.82 37.69
C LEU A 12 -0.04 -5.36 36.62
N SER A 13 -1.31 -5.00 36.57
CA SER A 13 -2.30 -5.53 35.63
C SER A 13 -2.53 -4.71 34.38
N VAL A 14 -1.79 -3.65 34.11
CA VAL A 14 -1.98 -2.77 32.94
C VAL A 14 -0.94 -2.98 31.83
N LEU A 15 -0.08 -3.99 31.97
CA LEU A 15 0.86 -4.42 30.92
C LEU A 15 0.26 -5.50 30.01
N SER A 16 -1.05 -5.49 29.78
CA SER A 16 -1.69 -6.29 28.72
C SER A 16 -1.27 -5.70 27.38
N GLY A 17 -0.19 -6.28 26.86
CA GLY A 17 0.55 -5.83 25.72
C GLY A 17 -0.30 -5.46 24.52
N CYS A 18 0.05 -4.38 23.86
CA CYS A 18 -0.28 -4.16 22.46
C CYS A 18 0.32 -5.33 21.66
N THR A 19 -0.45 -6.38 21.42
CA THR A 19 -0.03 -7.44 20.49
C THR A 19 -0.07 -6.84 19.09
N ASN A 20 1.08 -6.70 18.46
CA ASN A 20 1.13 -6.32 17.07
C ASN A 20 0.37 -7.36 16.23
N MET A 21 -0.44 -6.89 15.30
CA MET A 21 -1.16 -7.69 14.32
C MET A 21 -0.20 -8.62 13.57
N LYS A 22 -0.56 -9.90 13.42
CA LYS A 22 0.23 -10.92 12.73
C LYS A 22 -0.53 -11.40 11.50
N PRO A 23 0.15 -11.80 10.42
CA PRO A 23 -0.52 -12.35 9.23
C PRO A 23 -1.44 -13.54 9.55
N THR A 24 -1.02 -14.42 10.45
CA THR A 24 -1.78 -15.59 10.90
C THR A 24 -3.12 -15.27 11.57
N ASP A 25 -3.30 -14.04 12.09
CA ASP A 25 -4.57 -13.61 12.69
C ASP A 25 -5.73 -13.58 11.67
N PHE A 26 -5.38 -13.55 10.37
CA PHE A 26 -6.32 -13.55 9.24
C PHE A 26 -6.59 -14.93 8.65
N SER A 27 -6.06 -16.00 9.26
CA SER A 27 -6.34 -17.37 8.80
C SER A 27 -7.84 -17.65 8.73
N GLY A 28 -8.29 -18.13 7.54
CA GLY A 28 -9.71 -18.44 7.31
C GLY A 28 -10.61 -17.26 6.94
N THR A 29 -10.13 -16.01 6.97
CA THR A 29 -10.90 -14.85 6.47
C THR A 29 -11.07 -14.90 4.95
N LYS A 30 -12.12 -14.27 4.44
CA LYS A 30 -12.47 -14.21 3.01
C LYS A 30 -12.66 -12.74 2.57
N PRO A 31 -12.50 -12.46 1.27
CA PRO A 31 -11.96 -13.33 0.20
C PRO A 31 -10.47 -13.63 0.43
N VAL A 32 -9.94 -14.74 -0.10
CA VAL A 32 -8.51 -15.06 0.04
C VAL A 32 -7.70 -14.18 -0.91
N LEU A 33 -6.71 -13.48 -0.38
CA LEU A 33 -5.77 -12.67 -1.17
C LEU A 33 -4.62 -13.55 -1.67
N ARG A 34 -4.55 -13.70 -2.98
CA ARG A 34 -3.39 -14.20 -3.73
C ARG A 34 -2.92 -13.10 -4.65
N ILE A 35 -1.75 -12.53 -4.40
CA ILE A 35 -1.29 -11.35 -5.13
C ILE A 35 -1.05 -11.64 -6.60
N GLU A 36 -0.62 -12.85 -6.95
CA GLU A 36 -0.45 -13.30 -8.33
C GLU A 36 -1.75 -13.37 -9.12
N GLU A 37 -2.88 -13.64 -8.45
CA GLU A 37 -4.21 -13.60 -9.05
C GLU A 37 -4.78 -12.17 -9.07
N TYR A 38 -4.57 -11.43 -7.97
CA TYR A 38 -5.09 -10.08 -7.84
C TYR A 38 -4.44 -9.12 -8.83
N PHE A 39 -3.12 -9.12 -8.94
CA PHE A 39 -2.39 -8.17 -9.79
C PHE A 39 -2.22 -8.64 -11.24
N LEU A 40 -2.65 -9.84 -11.62
CA LEU A 40 -2.59 -10.27 -13.02
C LEU A 40 -3.42 -9.35 -13.92
N GLY A 41 -2.78 -8.78 -14.95
CA GLY A 41 -3.37 -7.79 -15.86
C GLY A 41 -3.29 -6.38 -15.29
N HIS A 42 -4.24 -5.50 -15.66
CA HIS A 42 -4.20 -4.09 -15.30
C HIS A 42 -4.94 -3.79 -14.00
N THR A 43 -4.26 -3.08 -13.09
CA THR A 43 -4.79 -2.57 -11.81
C THR A 43 -4.43 -1.10 -11.69
N ARG A 44 -5.33 -0.29 -11.13
CA ARG A 44 -5.06 1.11 -10.79
C ARG A 44 -5.13 1.31 -9.30
N ALA A 45 -4.24 2.13 -8.77
CA ALA A 45 -4.25 2.54 -7.38
C ALA A 45 -4.28 4.06 -7.24
N TRP A 46 -4.88 4.53 -6.15
CA TRP A 46 -4.87 5.91 -5.70
C TRP A 46 -4.23 5.95 -4.33
N GLY A 47 -3.23 6.80 -4.16
CA GLY A 47 -2.45 6.89 -2.95
C GLY A 47 -2.29 8.28 -2.40
N ILE A 48 -2.16 8.34 -1.07
CA ILE A 48 -1.75 9.53 -0.33
C ILE A 48 -0.56 9.18 0.57
N PHE A 49 0.34 10.13 0.74
CA PHE A 49 1.40 10.08 1.76
C PHE A 49 1.18 11.18 2.78
N GLU A 50 1.10 10.80 4.05
CA GLU A 50 1.01 11.69 5.18
C GLU A 50 2.26 11.56 6.05
N ASP A 51 2.77 12.69 6.56
CA ASP A 51 3.83 12.64 7.55
C ASP A 51 3.31 12.18 8.92
N ARG A 52 4.22 11.92 9.87
CA ARG A 52 3.88 11.44 11.22
C ARG A 52 2.97 12.38 12.02
N PHE A 53 2.73 13.61 11.55
CA PHE A 53 1.84 14.58 12.17
C PHE A 53 0.47 14.64 11.49
N GLY A 54 0.21 13.75 10.50
CA GLY A 54 -1.03 13.71 9.74
C GLY A 54 -1.15 14.78 8.66
N ASN A 55 -0.05 15.45 8.30
CA ASN A 55 -0.08 16.39 7.19
C ASN A 55 0.03 15.66 5.86
N LEU A 56 -0.92 15.89 4.97
CA LEU A 56 -0.85 15.41 3.59
C LEU A 56 0.37 16.03 2.89
N ARG A 57 1.27 15.18 2.40
CA ARG A 57 2.51 15.57 1.72
C ARG A 57 2.48 15.32 0.24
N ARG A 58 1.82 14.23 -0.21
CA ARG A 58 1.77 13.88 -1.62
C ARG A 58 0.52 13.06 -1.93
N GLN A 59 -0.02 13.27 -3.13
CA GLN A 59 -1.08 12.44 -3.72
C GLN A 59 -0.58 11.88 -5.04
N PHE A 60 -0.99 10.66 -5.38
CA PHE A 60 -0.53 10.02 -6.60
C PHE A 60 -1.50 8.93 -7.08
N ILE A 61 -1.38 8.60 -8.35
CA ILE A 61 -2.04 7.48 -9.01
C ILE A 61 -0.95 6.52 -9.48
N VAL A 62 -1.23 5.22 -9.42
CA VAL A 62 -0.34 4.20 -9.96
C VAL A 62 -1.13 3.33 -10.94
N ASP A 63 -0.69 3.28 -12.18
CA ASP A 63 -1.13 2.30 -13.16
C ASP A 63 -0.17 1.12 -13.12
N ILE A 64 -0.70 -0.09 -12.96
CA ILE A 64 0.07 -1.30 -12.68
C ILE A 64 -0.30 -2.35 -13.71
N ASP A 65 0.70 -2.83 -14.46
CA ASP A 65 0.57 -3.96 -15.36
C ASP A 65 1.28 -5.19 -14.78
N GLY A 66 0.48 -6.19 -14.41
CA GLY A 66 0.95 -7.42 -13.78
C GLY A 66 0.99 -8.61 -14.74
N THR A 67 2.09 -9.37 -14.72
CA THR A 67 2.23 -10.63 -15.44
C THR A 67 2.66 -11.75 -14.50
N TRP A 68 2.16 -12.97 -14.76
CA TRP A 68 2.42 -14.15 -13.94
C TRP A 68 2.82 -15.34 -14.82
N ASP A 69 3.95 -15.98 -14.53
CA ASP A 69 4.48 -17.12 -15.30
C ASP A 69 4.25 -18.49 -14.62
N GLY A 70 3.52 -18.53 -13.49
CA GLY A 70 3.31 -19.72 -12.67
C GLY A 70 4.20 -19.78 -11.42
N GLN A 71 5.23 -18.93 -11.31
CA GLN A 71 6.12 -18.83 -10.15
C GLN A 71 6.50 -17.39 -9.80
N THR A 72 6.60 -16.52 -10.79
CA THR A 72 7.06 -15.13 -10.63
C THR A 72 5.99 -14.16 -11.11
N LEU A 73 5.62 -13.23 -10.24
CA LEU A 73 4.78 -12.08 -10.55
C LEU A 73 5.68 -10.89 -10.85
N VAL A 74 5.51 -10.27 -12.01
CA VAL A 74 6.16 -9.01 -12.35
C VAL A 74 5.09 -7.92 -12.36
N LEU A 75 5.31 -6.85 -11.61
CA LEU A 75 4.46 -5.66 -11.58
C LEU A 75 5.24 -4.49 -12.17
N ASP A 76 4.73 -3.93 -13.26
CA ASP A 76 5.24 -2.69 -13.86
C ASP A 76 4.35 -1.54 -13.39
N GLU A 77 4.87 -0.72 -12.49
CA GLU A 77 4.15 0.35 -11.79
C GLU A 77 4.54 1.71 -12.38
N HIS A 78 3.57 2.44 -12.90
CA HIS A 78 3.72 3.80 -13.41
C HIS A 78 3.04 4.80 -12.48
N PHE A 79 3.83 5.62 -11.81
CA PHE A 79 3.36 6.62 -10.87
C PHE A 79 3.13 7.96 -11.57
N THR A 80 2.03 8.61 -11.24
CA THR A 80 1.74 10.01 -11.60
C THR A 80 1.38 10.75 -10.33
N TYR A 81 2.19 11.73 -9.97
CA TYR A 81 2.01 12.55 -8.76
C TYR A 81 1.20 13.81 -9.06
N SER A 82 0.54 14.36 -8.03
CA SER A 82 -0.30 15.57 -8.14
C SER A 82 0.46 16.84 -8.56
N ASP A 83 1.78 16.84 -8.39
CA ASP A 83 2.69 17.92 -8.82
C ASP A 83 3.15 17.76 -10.28
N GLY A 84 2.71 16.71 -10.98
CA GLY A 84 3.05 16.40 -12.36
C GLY A 84 4.32 15.57 -12.52
N GLU A 85 5.04 15.25 -11.45
CA GLU A 85 6.13 14.29 -11.50
C GLU A 85 5.63 12.89 -11.86
N THR A 86 6.51 12.10 -12.47
CA THR A 86 6.25 10.69 -12.77
C THR A 86 7.40 9.82 -12.30
N ASP A 87 7.13 8.57 -11.96
CA ASP A 87 8.13 7.57 -11.63
C ASP A 87 7.71 6.20 -12.15
N ARG A 88 8.63 5.26 -12.17
CA ARG A 88 8.37 3.87 -12.57
C ARG A 88 9.13 2.93 -11.68
N ARG A 89 8.43 1.88 -11.21
CA ARG A 89 9.02 0.78 -10.45
C ARG A 89 8.61 -0.55 -11.04
N ILE A 90 9.56 -1.48 -11.13
CA ILE A 90 9.28 -2.85 -11.55
C ILE A 90 9.59 -3.75 -10.37
N TRP A 91 8.56 -4.43 -9.86
CA TRP A 91 8.72 -5.50 -8.90
C TRP A 91 8.84 -6.84 -9.62
N THR A 92 9.78 -7.67 -9.14
CA THR A 92 9.87 -9.11 -9.46
C THR A 92 9.61 -9.86 -8.17
N ILE A 93 8.47 -10.55 -8.06
CA ILE A 93 7.99 -11.19 -6.84
C ILE A 93 7.88 -12.69 -7.08
N LYS A 94 8.63 -13.49 -6.32
CA LYS A 94 8.57 -14.95 -6.34
C LYS A 94 7.59 -15.46 -5.29
N LYS A 95 6.71 -16.35 -5.70
CA LYS A 95 5.88 -17.14 -4.78
C LYS A 95 6.72 -18.30 -4.24
N ILE A 96 7.03 -18.27 -2.95
CA ILE A 96 7.84 -19.31 -2.29
C ILE A 96 6.95 -20.50 -1.88
N ASN A 97 5.75 -20.19 -1.38
CA ASN A 97 4.69 -21.16 -1.07
C ASN A 97 3.34 -20.44 -0.98
N ASP A 98 2.30 -21.10 -0.49
CA ASP A 98 0.94 -20.52 -0.42
C ASP A 98 0.81 -19.31 0.50
N HIS A 99 1.78 -19.09 1.39
CA HIS A 99 1.76 -18.00 2.37
C HIS A 99 2.95 -17.04 2.28
N ARG A 100 3.99 -17.37 1.50
CA ARG A 100 5.23 -16.58 1.49
C ARG A 100 5.63 -16.15 0.10
N TYR A 101 6.06 -14.89 0.03
CA TYR A 101 6.57 -14.25 -1.17
C TYR A 101 7.89 -13.55 -0.87
N GLU A 102 8.75 -13.47 -1.89
CA GLU A 102 9.99 -12.68 -1.87
C GLU A 102 10.03 -11.77 -3.09
N GLY A 103 10.40 -10.51 -2.91
CA GLY A 103 10.37 -9.53 -3.99
C GLY A 103 11.62 -8.67 -4.05
N GLN A 104 11.89 -8.15 -5.24
CA GLN A 104 12.97 -7.22 -5.52
C GLN A 104 12.48 -6.10 -6.46
N ALA A 105 13.00 -4.90 -6.25
CA ALA A 105 12.89 -3.76 -7.16
C ALA A 105 14.20 -2.97 -7.13
N ALA A 106 14.41 -2.08 -8.08
CA ALA A 106 15.70 -1.37 -8.26
C ALA A 106 16.07 -0.47 -7.06
N ASP A 107 15.07 0.06 -6.36
CA ASP A 107 15.21 0.96 -5.21
C ASP A 107 15.06 0.23 -3.86
N VAL A 108 14.81 -1.09 -3.88
CA VAL A 108 14.68 -1.95 -2.68
C VAL A 108 16.04 -2.52 -2.29
N ILE A 109 16.35 -2.46 -1.03
CA ILE A 109 17.60 -2.97 -0.46
C ILE A 109 17.41 -4.43 -0.05
N GLY A 110 18.19 -5.31 -0.66
CA GLY A 110 18.11 -6.76 -0.39
C GLY A 110 16.86 -7.38 -0.98
N VAL A 111 16.09 -8.08 -0.14
CA VAL A 111 14.88 -8.82 -0.53
C VAL A 111 13.71 -8.37 0.33
N ALA A 112 12.64 -7.95 -0.30
CA ALA A 112 11.35 -7.74 0.35
C ALA A 112 10.71 -9.08 0.70
N THR A 113 10.01 -9.16 1.82
CA THR A 113 9.34 -10.38 2.30
C THR A 113 7.86 -10.15 2.51
N GLY A 114 7.03 -11.09 2.05
CA GLY A 114 5.59 -11.08 2.20
C GLY A 114 5.04 -12.34 2.87
N GLU A 115 4.07 -12.14 3.75
CA GLU A 115 3.27 -13.22 4.34
C GLU A 115 1.79 -12.96 4.13
N SER A 116 1.06 -13.93 3.51
CA SER A 116 -0.37 -13.83 3.20
C SER A 116 -1.17 -14.91 3.89
N TYR A 117 -2.21 -14.50 4.61
CA TYR A 117 -3.21 -15.37 5.22
C TYR A 117 -4.60 -14.78 5.05
N GLY A 118 -5.56 -15.60 4.63
CA GLY A 118 -6.92 -15.16 4.38
C GLY A 118 -6.96 -13.96 3.42
N ASN A 119 -7.58 -12.87 3.82
CA ASN A 119 -7.71 -11.66 3.00
C ASN A 119 -6.57 -10.65 3.21
N ALA A 120 -5.53 -10.97 3.99
CA ALA A 120 -4.46 -10.06 4.34
C ALA A 120 -3.09 -10.50 3.84
N LEU A 121 -2.26 -9.54 3.47
CA LEU A 121 -0.83 -9.67 3.20
C LEU A 121 -0.09 -8.63 4.03
N ASN A 122 0.99 -9.05 4.69
CA ASN A 122 1.99 -8.13 5.24
C ASN A 122 3.26 -8.18 4.38
N TRP A 123 3.69 -7.03 3.84
CA TRP A 123 4.85 -6.87 2.98
C TRP A 123 5.86 -5.94 3.64
N ARG A 124 7.13 -6.36 3.74
CA ARG A 124 8.17 -5.61 4.45
C ARG A 124 9.44 -5.51 3.63
N TYR A 125 10.01 -4.30 3.58
CA TYR A 125 11.25 -4.04 2.83
C TYR A 125 11.91 -2.74 3.28
N ASP A 126 13.20 -2.64 3.01
CA ASP A 126 13.97 -1.40 3.09
C ASP A 126 14.13 -0.81 1.69
N MET A 127 14.03 0.50 1.60
CA MET A 127 14.06 1.23 0.33
C MET A 127 14.90 2.50 0.44
N ASP A 128 15.60 2.83 -0.63
CA ASP A 128 16.31 4.09 -0.79
C ASP A 128 15.42 5.09 -1.55
N LEU A 129 14.73 5.97 -0.79
CA LEU A 129 13.90 7.03 -1.35
C LEU A 129 14.76 8.22 -1.81
N LYS A 130 14.49 8.73 -3.00
CA LYS A 130 15.03 10.03 -3.46
C LYS A 130 14.24 11.17 -2.81
N VAL A 131 14.93 12.08 -2.13
CA VAL A 131 14.37 13.28 -1.49
C VAL A 131 15.23 14.46 -1.90
N GLY A 132 14.79 15.18 -2.92
CA GLY A 132 15.63 16.21 -3.60
C GLY A 132 16.90 15.55 -4.16
N ASP A 133 18.06 16.14 -3.87
CA ASP A 133 19.38 15.61 -4.28
C ASP A 133 19.94 14.51 -3.36
N SER A 134 19.20 14.13 -2.33
CA SER A 134 19.63 13.17 -1.32
C SER A 134 18.86 11.86 -1.42
N THR A 135 19.44 10.80 -0.85
CA THR A 135 18.80 9.48 -0.70
C THR A 135 18.54 9.21 0.78
N LEU A 136 17.31 8.82 1.09
CA LEU A 136 16.87 8.48 2.43
C LEU A 136 16.51 7.00 2.50
N ARG A 137 17.29 6.21 3.25
CA ARG A 137 16.92 4.83 3.54
C ARG A 137 15.84 4.77 4.59
N VAL A 138 14.74 4.08 4.27
CA VAL A 138 13.57 3.90 5.11
C VAL A 138 13.10 2.45 5.10
N HIS A 139 12.40 2.06 6.16
CA HIS A 139 11.75 0.76 6.27
C HIS A 139 10.24 0.90 6.03
N PHE A 140 9.70 0.05 5.17
CA PHE A 140 8.29 -0.09 4.88
C PHE A 140 7.72 -1.32 5.57
N ASN A 141 6.55 -1.15 6.17
CA ASN A 141 5.72 -2.23 6.72
C ASN A 141 4.29 -2.05 6.22
N ASP A 142 4.00 -2.72 5.12
CA ASP A 142 2.75 -2.62 4.39
C ASP A 142 1.79 -3.70 4.85
N TRP A 143 0.56 -3.31 5.11
CA TRP A 143 -0.56 -4.20 5.31
C TRP A 143 -1.59 -4.01 4.21
N MET A 144 -1.88 -5.07 3.48
CA MET A 144 -2.88 -5.08 2.42
C MET A 144 -4.06 -5.96 2.83
N PHE A 145 -5.28 -5.49 2.57
CA PHE A 145 -6.52 -6.17 2.93
C PHE A 145 -7.46 -6.21 1.74
N LEU A 146 -7.72 -7.41 1.20
CA LEU A 146 -8.70 -7.60 0.14
C LEU A 146 -10.11 -7.53 0.70
N GLN A 147 -10.92 -6.62 0.16
CA GLN A 147 -12.32 -6.43 0.52
C GLN A 147 -13.23 -7.33 -0.33
N GLU A 148 -14.44 -7.61 0.15
CA GLU A 148 -15.44 -8.42 -0.57
C GLU A 148 -15.80 -7.84 -1.94
N THR A 149 -15.74 -6.53 -2.10
CA THR A 149 -15.97 -5.80 -3.36
C THR A 149 -14.82 -5.89 -4.35
N GLY A 150 -13.70 -6.54 -4.00
CA GLY A 150 -12.51 -6.62 -4.84
C GLY A 150 -11.57 -5.43 -4.75
N VAL A 151 -11.87 -4.43 -3.92
CA VAL A 151 -10.92 -3.35 -3.59
C VAL A 151 -9.85 -3.90 -2.65
N LEU A 152 -8.58 -3.64 -2.97
CA LEU A 152 -7.47 -3.94 -2.06
C LEU A 152 -7.05 -2.65 -1.37
N VAL A 153 -7.11 -2.63 -0.04
CA VAL A 153 -6.69 -1.50 0.79
C VAL A 153 -5.30 -1.78 1.32
N ASN A 154 -4.37 -0.86 1.10
CA ASN A 154 -3.02 -0.92 1.66
C ASN A 154 -2.80 0.25 2.62
N ARG A 155 -2.14 -0.05 3.72
CA ARG A 155 -1.59 0.90 4.66
C ARG A 155 -0.13 0.56 4.92
N ALA A 156 0.76 1.43 4.45
CA ALA A 156 2.21 1.28 4.55
C ALA A 156 2.79 2.26 5.57
N ARG A 157 3.27 1.76 6.70
CA ARG A 157 4.02 2.58 7.65
C ARG A 157 5.45 2.71 7.17
N VAL A 158 5.93 3.95 7.17
CA VAL A 158 7.29 4.31 6.78
C VAL A 158 8.06 4.72 8.02
N SER A 159 9.17 4.05 8.29
CA SER A 159 10.00 4.35 9.46
C SER A 159 11.48 4.53 9.09
N LYS A 160 12.19 5.30 9.92
CA LYS A 160 13.64 5.48 9.84
C LYS A 160 14.23 5.28 11.23
N PHE A 161 15.23 4.42 11.33
CA PHE A 161 15.86 4.06 12.63
C PHE A 161 14.84 3.63 13.68
N GLY A 162 13.76 2.91 13.26
CA GLY A 162 12.70 2.44 14.15
C GLY A 162 11.67 3.51 14.55
N VAL A 163 11.81 4.75 14.11
CA VAL A 163 10.86 5.85 14.35
C VAL A 163 9.98 6.03 13.13
N GLU A 164 8.65 6.00 13.30
CA GLU A 164 7.69 6.27 12.22
C GLU A 164 7.82 7.72 11.75
N ILE A 165 7.96 7.90 10.44
CA ILE A 165 8.10 9.21 9.79
C ILE A 165 6.89 9.57 8.92
N GLY A 166 6.04 8.60 8.59
CA GLY A 166 4.81 8.82 7.84
C GLY A 166 4.13 7.50 7.48
N GLU A 167 2.99 7.63 6.83
CA GLU A 167 2.15 6.53 6.38
C GLU A 167 1.68 6.78 4.94
N ILE A 168 1.62 5.71 4.14
CA ILE A 168 0.99 5.72 2.83
C ILE A 168 -0.30 4.90 2.92
N ALA A 169 -1.40 5.47 2.47
CA ALA A 169 -2.64 4.76 2.21
C ALA A 169 -2.85 4.62 0.71
N LEU A 170 -3.12 3.39 0.23
CA LEU A 170 -3.45 3.11 -1.16
C LEU A 170 -4.74 2.28 -1.25
N PHE A 171 -5.49 2.55 -2.31
CA PHE A 171 -6.67 1.80 -2.69
C PHE A 171 -6.47 1.29 -4.11
N PHE A 172 -6.40 -0.03 -4.27
CA PHE A 172 -6.23 -0.66 -5.58
C PHE A 172 -7.59 -1.17 -6.08
N GLN A 173 -7.80 -1.02 -7.36
CA GLN A 173 -8.96 -1.56 -8.05
C GLN A 173 -8.57 -2.14 -9.40
N LYS A 174 -9.03 -3.35 -9.69
CA LYS A 174 -8.86 -3.94 -11.01
C LYS A 174 -9.68 -3.16 -12.03
N SER A 175 -9.04 -2.80 -13.13
CA SER A 175 -9.77 -2.22 -14.26
C SER A 175 -10.63 -3.30 -14.91
N SER A 176 -11.95 -3.15 -14.86
CA SER A 176 -12.82 -3.91 -15.74
C SER A 176 -12.58 -3.41 -17.17
N LYS A 177 -12.46 -4.31 -18.15
CA LYS A 177 -12.29 -3.96 -19.58
C LYS A 177 -13.38 -3.01 -20.12
N ASN A 178 -14.47 -2.81 -19.35
CA ASN A 178 -15.62 -1.97 -19.74
C ASN A 178 -15.58 -0.55 -19.14
N SER A 179 -14.70 -0.24 -18.17
CA SER A 179 -14.73 1.08 -17.49
C SER A 179 -13.97 2.18 -18.23
N ILE A 180 -13.11 1.84 -19.19
CA ILE A 180 -12.36 2.83 -19.99
C ILE A 180 -13.29 3.54 -20.99
N SER A 181 -14.35 2.89 -21.46
CA SER A 181 -15.30 3.47 -22.43
C SER A 181 -16.33 4.43 -21.80
N SER A 182 -16.62 4.31 -20.51
CA SER A 182 -17.69 5.11 -19.86
C SER A 182 -17.19 6.39 -19.16
N ALA A 183 -15.91 6.50 -18.84
CA ALA A 183 -15.36 7.67 -18.14
C ALA A 183 -14.93 8.81 -19.09
N MET A 184 -14.61 8.51 -20.35
CA MET A 184 -14.18 9.53 -21.32
C MET A 184 -15.25 10.57 -21.70
N PRO A 185 -16.56 10.27 -21.77
CA PRO A 185 -17.55 11.29 -22.13
C PRO A 185 -17.76 12.36 -21.06
N LEU A 186 -17.60 12.00 -19.77
CA LEU A 186 -17.88 12.92 -18.65
C LEU A 186 -16.80 14.00 -18.50
N PHE A 187 -15.54 13.62 -18.71
CA PHE A 187 -14.42 14.57 -18.64
C PHE A 187 -14.44 15.59 -19.80
N LYS A 188 -14.83 15.12 -21.00
CA LYS A 188 -14.94 16.00 -22.17
C LYS A 188 -16.06 17.03 -22.03
N SER A 189 -17.19 16.68 -21.38
CA SER A 189 -18.29 17.62 -21.14
C SER A 189 -17.93 18.70 -20.11
N LEU A 190 -17.09 18.37 -19.11
CA LEU A 190 -16.68 19.34 -18.08
C LEU A 190 -15.65 20.34 -18.60
N THR A 191 -14.78 19.94 -19.54
CA THR A 191 -13.83 20.86 -20.19
C THR A 191 -14.53 21.77 -21.18
N ASP A 192 -15.48 21.27 -21.97
CA ASP A 192 -16.26 22.07 -22.90
C ASP A 192 -17.16 23.12 -22.21
N ASP A 193 -17.69 22.81 -21.01
CA ASP A 193 -18.45 23.77 -20.19
C ASP A 193 -17.55 24.82 -19.52
N ALA A 194 -16.33 24.47 -19.15
CA ALA A 194 -15.35 25.41 -18.59
C ALA A 194 -14.89 26.44 -19.66
N GLU A 195 -14.60 25.98 -20.87
CA GLU A 195 -14.21 26.86 -21.99
C GLU A 195 -15.34 27.80 -22.42
N ARG A 196 -16.60 27.36 -22.41
CA ARG A 196 -17.76 28.21 -22.71
C ARG A 196 -17.96 29.33 -21.68
N ARG A 197 -17.66 29.09 -20.41
CA ARG A 197 -17.78 30.12 -19.34
C ARG A 197 -16.69 31.19 -19.40
N VAL A 198 -15.54 30.89 -20.00
CA VAL A 198 -14.42 31.85 -20.16
C VAL A 198 -14.65 32.75 -21.38
N ALA A 199 -15.36 32.28 -22.40
CA ALA A 199 -15.63 33.04 -23.62
C ALA A 199 -16.76 34.09 -23.49
N PHE A 200 -17.47 34.17 -22.34
CA PHE A 200 -18.55 35.15 -22.08
C PHE A 200 -18.21 36.16 -20.97
N ARG A 201 -16.93 36.46 -20.72
CA ARG A 201 -16.50 37.57 -19.86
C ARG A 201 -15.59 38.54 -20.59
#